data_55e4103137bc5736caeeeb829e36733c
#
_entry.id   55e4103137bc5736caeeeb829e36733c
#
_cell.length_a   1.000
_cell.length_b   1.000
_cell.length_c   1.000
_cell.angle_alpha   90.00
_cell.angle_beta   90.00
_cell.angle_gamma   90.00
#
_symmetry.space_group_name_H-M   'P 1'
#
loop_
_entity.id
_entity.type
_entity.pdbx_description
1 polymer ?
#
loop_
_entity_poly.entity_id
_entity_poly.type
_entity_poly.pdbx_seq_one_letter_code
_entity_poly.pdbx_strand_id
1 'polypeptide(L)'
;MKTAHVIRDMQSAYRDADRSFQQGNYAGSVDSYNKALHLCQSLPEDTKFDRRRFEATVYAGLSAALGRSGKHLEGFAAANKALVFYDQCGENYPADTGRWLMAQVNQGTALAALGCLDAAVEALERAKQIFADKGLDPAQNMQWLEMVNGNIAAIQARMKELQR
;
A
#
# COMPACT_ATOMS: atom_id res chain seq x y z
N MET A 1 -24.57 -20.17 -0.06
CA MET A 1 -25.26 -18.87 0.05
C MET A 1 -24.57 -17.92 1.03
N LYS A 2 -24.31 -18.38 2.24
CA LYS A 2 -23.70 -17.54 3.29
C LYS A 2 -22.31 -16.97 2.90
N THR A 3 -21.47 -17.80 2.27
CA THR A 3 -20.12 -17.41 1.80
C THR A 3 -20.16 -16.32 0.71
N ALA A 4 -21.10 -16.42 -0.24
CA ALA A 4 -21.25 -15.43 -1.31
C ALA A 4 -21.66 -14.06 -0.74
N HIS A 5 -22.46 -14.01 0.32
CA HIS A 5 -22.79 -12.75 0.98
C HIS A 5 -21.58 -12.13 1.65
N VAL A 6 -20.77 -12.93 2.35
CA VAL A 6 -19.54 -12.44 2.99
C VAL A 6 -18.59 -11.86 1.94
N ILE A 7 -18.36 -12.55 0.82
CA ILE A 7 -17.49 -12.05 -0.25
C ILE A 7 -18.02 -10.72 -0.80
N ARG A 8 -19.33 -10.61 -1.01
CA ARG A 8 -19.94 -9.36 -1.47
C ARG A 8 -19.71 -8.22 -0.47
N ASP A 9 -19.90 -8.52 0.82
CA ASP A 9 -19.73 -7.53 1.89
C ASP A 9 -18.26 -7.10 2.02
N MET A 10 -17.31 -8.03 1.86
CA MET A 10 -15.87 -7.72 1.79
C MET A 10 -15.56 -6.75 0.67
N GLN A 11 -16.05 -7.05 -0.53
CA GLN A 11 -15.81 -6.21 -1.71
C GLN A 11 -16.49 -4.84 -1.58
N SER A 12 -17.66 -4.80 -0.96
CA SER A 12 -18.36 -3.54 -0.67
C SER A 12 -17.58 -2.70 0.32
N ALA A 13 -17.10 -3.29 1.41
CA ALA A 13 -16.28 -2.60 2.41
C ALA A 13 -14.98 -2.05 1.78
N TYR A 14 -14.36 -2.82 0.90
CA TYR A 14 -13.17 -2.39 0.17
C TYR A 14 -13.46 -1.15 -0.71
N ARG A 15 -14.56 -1.18 -1.47
CA ARG A 15 -14.95 -0.02 -2.30
C ARG A 15 -15.30 1.21 -1.46
N ASP A 16 -15.96 1.00 -0.32
CA ASP A 16 -16.29 2.08 0.60
C ASP A 16 -15.02 2.72 1.17
N ALA A 17 -14.02 1.89 1.50
CA ALA A 17 -12.72 2.36 1.96
C ALA A 17 -12.00 3.22 0.91
N ASP A 18 -11.97 2.76 -0.35
CA ASP A 18 -11.37 3.53 -1.45
C ASP A 18 -12.10 4.87 -1.65
N ARG A 19 -13.42 4.86 -1.59
CA ARG A 19 -14.23 6.08 -1.73
C ARG A 19 -13.96 7.05 -0.58
N SER A 20 -13.94 6.57 0.65
CA SER A 20 -13.63 7.39 1.83
C SER A 20 -12.23 8.01 1.72
N PHE A 21 -11.25 7.23 1.23
CA PHE A 21 -9.90 7.73 1.00
C PHE A 21 -9.90 8.89 -0.01
N GLN A 22 -10.58 8.73 -1.14
CA GLN A 22 -10.66 9.75 -2.18
C GLN A 22 -11.35 11.02 -1.68
N GLN A 23 -12.26 10.90 -0.73
CA GLN A 23 -12.96 12.02 -0.10
C GLN A 23 -12.16 12.67 1.05
N GLY A 24 -10.97 12.17 1.35
CA GLY A 24 -10.15 12.68 2.45
C GLY A 24 -10.58 12.19 3.83
N ASN A 25 -11.57 11.29 3.90
CA ASN A 25 -11.99 10.66 5.15
C ASN A 25 -11.11 9.45 5.45
N TYR A 26 -9.90 9.72 5.93
CA TYR A 26 -8.91 8.66 6.16
C TYR A 26 -9.27 7.76 7.33
N ALA A 27 -9.85 8.28 8.39
CA ALA A 27 -10.33 7.47 9.51
C ALA A 27 -11.44 6.51 9.06
N GLY A 28 -12.41 6.98 8.28
CA GLY A 28 -13.44 6.14 7.70
C GLY A 28 -12.88 5.09 6.74
N SER A 29 -11.86 5.45 5.98
CA SER A 29 -11.15 4.53 5.08
C SER A 29 -10.48 3.40 5.87
N VAL A 30 -9.78 3.71 6.96
CA VAL A 30 -9.16 2.73 7.84
C VAL A 30 -10.21 1.76 8.39
N ASP A 31 -11.32 2.27 8.90
CA ASP A 31 -12.40 1.44 9.45
C ASP A 31 -12.97 0.48 8.40
N SER A 32 -13.19 0.96 7.18
CA SER A 32 -13.76 0.14 6.10
C SER A 32 -12.76 -0.91 5.60
N TYR A 33 -11.47 -0.59 5.49
CA TYR A 33 -10.45 -1.58 5.17
C TYR A 33 -10.34 -2.66 6.26
N ASN A 34 -10.37 -2.26 7.53
CA ASN A 34 -10.35 -3.22 8.64
C ASN A 34 -11.59 -4.12 8.63
N LYS A 35 -12.75 -3.58 8.28
CA LYS A 35 -13.97 -4.38 8.10
C LYS A 35 -13.79 -5.43 7.00
N ALA A 36 -13.22 -5.02 5.86
CA ALA A 36 -12.95 -5.94 4.75
C ALA A 36 -12.01 -7.09 5.18
N LEU A 37 -10.95 -6.79 5.93
CA LEU A 37 -10.02 -7.79 6.46
C LEU A 37 -10.71 -8.73 7.44
N HIS A 38 -11.51 -8.20 8.35
CA HIS A 38 -12.22 -8.99 9.34
C HIS A 38 -13.20 -9.98 8.68
N LEU A 39 -13.94 -9.51 7.69
CA LEU A 39 -14.85 -10.36 6.91
C LEU A 39 -14.09 -11.44 6.14
N CYS A 40 -12.93 -11.09 5.56
CA CYS A 40 -12.09 -12.05 4.85
C CYS A 40 -11.62 -13.18 5.78
N GLN A 41 -11.21 -12.83 6.99
CA GLN A 41 -10.80 -13.81 8.01
C GLN A 41 -11.93 -14.74 8.45
N SER A 42 -13.17 -14.31 8.32
CA SER A 42 -14.34 -15.11 8.68
C SER A 42 -14.74 -16.15 7.62
N LEU A 43 -14.15 -16.09 6.44
CA LEU A 43 -14.44 -17.07 5.38
C LEU A 43 -13.93 -18.46 5.78
N PRO A 44 -14.67 -19.54 5.49
CA PRO A 44 -14.19 -20.90 5.66
C PRO A 44 -12.88 -21.15 4.85
N GLU A 45 -11.99 -21.96 5.42
CA GLU A 45 -10.67 -22.23 4.80
C GLU A 45 -10.76 -22.83 3.40
N ASP A 46 -11.79 -23.63 3.14
CA ASP A 46 -12.04 -24.30 1.86
C ASP A 46 -12.72 -23.42 0.81
N THR A 47 -12.98 -22.15 1.15
CA THR A 47 -13.61 -21.22 0.22
C THR A 47 -12.72 -20.97 -0.99
N LYS A 48 -13.29 -21.14 -2.20
CA LYS A 48 -12.60 -20.84 -3.46
C LYS A 48 -12.56 -19.32 -3.69
N PHE A 49 -11.64 -18.67 -3.02
CA PHE A 49 -11.42 -17.23 -3.12
C PHE A 49 -9.95 -16.95 -2.87
N ASP A 50 -9.34 -16.09 -3.66
CA ASP A 50 -7.93 -15.72 -3.50
C ASP A 50 -7.75 -14.72 -2.34
N ARG A 51 -7.72 -15.25 -1.13
CA ARG A 51 -7.61 -14.46 0.11
C ARG A 51 -6.33 -13.67 0.18
N ARG A 52 -5.22 -14.30 -0.16
CA ARG A 52 -3.89 -13.68 -0.05
C ARG A 52 -3.81 -12.45 -0.94
N ARG A 53 -4.32 -12.55 -2.18
CA ARG A 53 -4.38 -11.42 -3.10
C ARG A 53 -5.31 -10.31 -2.58
N PHE A 54 -6.50 -10.69 -2.11
CA PHE A 54 -7.46 -9.72 -1.57
C PHE A 54 -6.89 -8.99 -0.35
N GLU A 55 -6.32 -9.72 0.60
CA GLU A 55 -5.71 -9.14 1.79
C GLU A 55 -4.55 -8.19 1.42
N ALA A 56 -3.69 -8.59 0.49
CA ALA A 56 -2.59 -7.73 0.03
C ALA A 56 -3.12 -6.42 -0.57
N THR A 57 -4.17 -6.50 -1.38
CA THR A 57 -4.81 -5.33 -1.98
C THR A 57 -5.36 -4.39 -0.89
N VAL A 58 -6.02 -4.95 0.13
CA VAL A 58 -6.55 -4.19 1.26
C VAL A 58 -5.43 -3.57 2.08
N TYR A 59 -4.38 -4.34 2.41
CA TYR A 59 -3.25 -3.83 3.18
C TYR A 59 -2.51 -2.69 2.45
N ALA A 60 -2.40 -2.75 1.13
CA ALA A 60 -1.81 -1.65 0.36
C ALA A 60 -2.62 -0.35 0.53
N GLY A 61 -3.95 -0.44 0.40
CA GLY A 61 -4.84 0.70 0.63
C GLY A 61 -4.81 1.19 2.08
N LEU A 62 -4.83 0.26 3.03
CA LEU A 62 -4.77 0.55 4.46
C LEU A 62 -3.47 1.28 4.83
N SER A 63 -2.35 0.89 4.24
CA SER A 63 -1.06 1.57 4.49
C SER A 63 -1.12 3.05 4.11
N ALA A 64 -1.79 3.39 3.01
CA ALA A 64 -1.98 4.77 2.59
C ALA A 64 -2.88 5.54 3.57
N ALA A 65 -3.99 4.96 3.96
CA ALA A 65 -4.95 5.60 4.87
C ALA A 65 -4.34 5.82 6.27
N LEU A 66 -3.60 4.85 6.78
CA LEU A 66 -2.89 4.97 8.06
C LEU A 66 -1.80 6.06 8.00
N GLY A 67 -1.05 6.12 6.91
CA GLY A 67 -0.04 7.15 6.70
C GLY A 67 -0.65 8.55 6.69
N ARG A 68 -1.76 8.73 6.00
CA ARG A 68 -2.49 10.00 5.95
C ARG A 68 -3.11 10.38 7.30
N SER A 69 -3.38 9.39 8.15
CA SER A 69 -3.89 9.60 9.52
C SER A 69 -2.78 9.85 10.55
N GLY A 70 -1.51 9.87 10.13
CA GLY A 70 -0.37 10.04 11.02
C GLY A 70 0.03 8.79 11.80
N LYS A 71 -0.59 7.64 11.52
CA LYS A 71 -0.31 6.36 12.16
C LYS A 71 0.79 5.60 11.41
N HIS A 72 2.01 6.14 11.49
CA HIS A 72 3.11 5.72 10.62
C HIS A 72 3.60 4.30 10.91
N LEU A 73 3.68 3.89 12.17
CA LEU A 73 4.10 2.53 12.52
C LEU A 73 3.10 1.49 12.03
N GLU A 74 1.81 1.75 12.23
CA GLU A 74 0.75 0.88 11.74
C GLU A 74 0.72 0.85 10.21
N GLY A 75 0.93 2.00 9.56
CA GLY A 75 1.05 2.12 8.11
C GLY A 75 2.21 1.32 7.54
N PHE A 76 3.36 1.37 8.21
CA PHE A 76 4.54 0.56 7.88
C PHE A 76 4.21 -0.94 7.96
N ALA A 77 3.57 -1.37 9.05
CA ALA A 77 3.18 -2.77 9.22
C ALA A 77 2.21 -3.25 8.13
N ALA A 78 1.23 -2.43 7.78
CA ALA A 78 0.28 -2.75 6.70
C ALA A 78 0.98 -2.84 5.34
N ALA A 79 1.89 -1.90 5.03
CA ALA A 79 2.67 -1.94 3.79
C ALA A 79 3.49 -3.23 3.70
N ASN A 80 4.14 -3.64 4.78
CA ASN A 80 4.93 -4.87 4.81
C ASN A 80 4.07 -6.11 4.56
N LYS A 81 2.87 -6.19 5.10
CA LYS A 81 1.96 -7.32 4.85
C LYS A 81 1.58 -7.41 3.37
N ALA A 82 1.33 -6.28 2.72
CA ALA A 82 1.08 -6.25 1.28
C ALA A 82 2.31 -6.70 0.49
N LEU A 83 3.50 -6.23 0.87
CA LEU A 83 4.76 -6.52 0.17
C LEU A 83 5.18 -7.98 0.31
N VAL A 84 4.87 -8.66 1.40
CA VAL A 84 5.11 -10.10 1.53
C VAL A 84 4.46 -10.86 0.37
N PHE A 85 3.25 -10.48 -0.01
CA PHE A 85 2.55 -11.09 -1.14
C PHE A 85 3.12 -10.61 -2.48
N TYR A 86 3.22 -9.30 -2.69
CA TYR A 86 3.62 -8.75 -3.99
C TYR A 86 5.05 -9.07 -4.37
N ASP A 87 5.99 -9.09 -3.43
CA ASP A 87 7.38 -9.45 -3.70
C ASP A 87 7.51 -10.92 -4.12
N GLN A 88 6.61 -11.79 -3.67
CA GLN A 88 6.59 -13.20 -4.05
C GLN A 88 5.74 -13.49 -5.29
N CYS A 89 4.59 -12.84 -5.43
CA CYS A 89 3.56 -13.21 -6.40
C CYS A 89 3.14 -12.08 -7.33
N GLY A 90 3.65 -10.86 -7.16
CA GLY A 90 3.20 -9.68 -7.92
C GLY A 90 3.32 -9.84 -9.44
N GLU A 91 4.31 -10.62 -9.89
CA GLU A 91 4.50 -10.92 -11.31
C GLU A 91 3.31 -11.66 -11.94
N ASN A 92 2.57 -12.41 -11.13
CA ASN A 92 1.40 -13.16 -11.59
C ASN A 92 0.13 -12.31 -11.67
N TYR A 93 0.19 -11.06 -11.18
CA TYR A 93 -0.97 -10.17 -11.09
C TYR A 93 -0.65 -8.79 -11.66
N PRO A 94 -0.45 -8.66 -13.00
CA PRO A 94 -0.10 -7.37 -13.61
C PRO A 94 -1.11 -6.25 -13.32
N ALA A 95 -2.39 -6.61 -13.12
CA ALA A 95 -3.43 -5.64 -12.78
C ALA A 95 -3.23 -4.99 -11.41
N ASP A 96 -2.45 -5.63 -10.53
CA ASP A 96 -2.20 -5.16 -9.17
C ASP A 96 -0.89 -4.35 -9.04
N THR A 97 -0.20 -4.08 -10.14
CA THR A 97 1.08 -3.35 -10.11
C THR A 97 0.96 -2.00 -9.40
N GLY A 98 -0.14 -1.28 -9.61
CA GLY A 98 -0.40 -0.02 -8.91
C GLY A 98 -0.46 -0.18 -7.39
N ARG A 99 -1.06 -1.24 -6.91
CA ARG A 99 -1.13 -1.57 -5.47
C ARG A 99 0.23 -1.96 -4.92
N TRP A 100 1.02 -2.71 -5.69
CA TRP A 100 2.39 -3.05 -5.31
C TRP A 100 3.24 -1.79 -5.15
N LEU A 101 3.22 -0.89 -6.14
CA LEU A 101 3.93 0.37 -6.09
C LEU A 101 3.44 1.24 -4.91
N MET A 102 2.13 1.28 -4.66
CA MET A 102 1.55 2.00 -3.52
C MET A 102 2.12 1.48 -2.19
N ALA A 103 2.12 0.17 -1.99
CA ALA A 103 2.65 -0.44 -0.77
C ALA A 103 4.14 -0.14 -0.60
N GLN A 104 4.92 -0.22 -1.69
CA GLN A 104 6.35 0.05 -1.66
C GLN A 104 6.66 1.51 -1.32
N VAL A 105 5.94 2.46 -1.90
CA VAL A 105 6.07 3.89 -1.59
C VAL A 105 5.64 4.15 -0.14
N ASN A 106 4.53 3.57 0.30
CA ASN A 106 4.04 3.79 1.66
C ASN A 106 4.97 3.20 2.72
N GLN A 107 5.65 2.09 2.42
CA GLN A 107 6.74 1.59 3.27
C GLN A 107 7.82 2.66 3.44
N GLY A 108 8.26 3.26 2.34
CA GLY A 108 9.30 4.28 2.36
C GLY A 108 8.89 5.55 3.10
N THR A 109 7.68 6.05 2.84
CA THR A 109 7.20 7.26 3.51
C THR A 109 6.98 7.06 5.00
N ALA A 110 6.51 5.88 5.41
CA ALA A 110 6.38 5.53 6.82
C ALA A 110 7.74 5.46 7.52
N LEU A 111 8.73 4.83 6.87
CA LEU A 111 10.11 4.78 7.39
C LEU A 111 10.69 6.19 7.58
N ALA A 112 10.47 7.09 6.62
CA ALA A 112 10.93 8.47 6.72
C ALA A 112 10.27 9.19 7.91
N ALA A 113 8.97 9.02 8.09
CA ALA A 113 8.23 9.60 9.21
C ALA A 113 8.72 9.07 10.56
N LEU A 114 9.17 7.81 10.61
CA LEU A 114 9.72 7.16 11.80
C LEU A 114 11.21 7.50 12.03
N GLY A 115 11.82 8.27 11.15
CA GLY A 115 13.23 8.67 11.28
C GLY A 115 14.23 7.67 10.70
N CYS A 116 13.77 6.59 10.07
CA CYS A 116 14.63 5.57 9.43
C CYS A 116 14.98 6.01 8.00
N LEU A 117 15.81 7.04 7.88
CA LEU A 117 15.98 7.76 6.62
C LEU A 117 16.70 6.95 5.54
N ASP A 118 17.77 6.21 5.89
CA ASP A 118 18.46 5.35 4.92
C ASP A 118 17.52 4.27 4.35
N ALA A 119 16.79 3.59 5.23
CA ALA A 119 15.85 2.56 4.82
C ALA A 119 14.69 3.14 3.99
N ALA A 120 14.28 4.37 4.28
CA ALA A 120 13.25 5.07 3.51
C ALA A 120 13.70 5.32 2.06
N VAL A 121 14.94 5.78 1.87
CA VAL A 121 15.51 5.98 0.52
C VAL A 121 15.57 4.65 -0.22
N GLU A 122 16.06 3.60 0.40
CA GLU A 122 16.13 2.27 -0.21
C GLU A 122 14.74 1.78 -0.64
N ALA A 123 13.73 1.96 0.19
CA ALA A 123 12.35 1.56 -0.13
C ALA A 123 11.79 2.33 -1.33
N LEU A 124 12.04 3.63 -1.41
CA LEU A 124 11.59 4.47 -2.53
C LEU A 124 12.35 4.17 -3.82
N GLU A 125 13.66 3.91 -3.74
CA GLU A 125 14.46 3.46 -4.89
C GLU A 125 13.96 2.11 -5.40
N ARG A 126 13.57 1.19 -4.50
CA ARG A 126 12.96 -0.08 -4.87
C ARG A 126 11.64 0.13 -5.63
N ALA A 127 10.82 1.09 -5.25
CA ALA A 127 9.60 1.43 -5.99
C ALA A 127 9.92 1.86 -7.42
N LYS A 128 10.96 2.66 -7.62
CA LYS A 128 11.42 3.05 -8.95
C LYS A 128 11.91 1.85 -9.75
N GLN A 129 12.60 0.92 -9.09
CA GLN A 129 13.09 -0.30 -9.74
C GLN A 129 11.93 -1.19 -10.20
N ILE A 130 10.91 -1.38 -9.36
CA ILE A 130 9.70 -2.13 -9.73
C ILE A 130 9.02 -1.46 -10.93
N PHE A 131 8.91 -0.14 -10.92
CA PHE A 131 8.34 0.63 -12.01
C PHE A 131 9.09 0.36 -13.33
N ALA A 132 10.42 0.39 -13.29
CA ALA A 132 11.26 0.15 -14.47
C ALA A 132 11.16 -1.30 -14.96
N ASP A 133 11.19 -2.27 -14.03
CA ASP A 133 11.11 -3.71 -14.35
C ASP A 133 9.77 -4.07 -15.01
N LYS A 134 8.71 -3.36 -14.65
CA LYS A 134 7.38 -3.54 -15.26
C LYS A 134 7.25 -2.86 -16.63
N GLY A 135 8.25 -2.10 -17.07
CA GLY A 135 8.23 -1.40 -18.35
C GLY A 135 7.14 -0.33 -18.43
N LEU A 136 6.77 0.29 -17.31
CA LEU A 136 5.78 1.35 -17.29
C LEU A 136 6.31 2.60 -17.98
N ASP A 137 5.43 3.28 -18.74
CA ASP A 137 5.82 4.47 -19.51
C ASP A 137 6.06 5.67 -18.57
N PRO A 138 7.30 6.19 -18.50
CA PRO A 138 7.60 7.37 -17.69
C PRO A 138 6.79 8.61 -18.10
N ALA A 139 6.51 8.79 -19.37
CA ALA A 139 5.75 9.95 -19.85
C ALA A 139 4.31 9.95 -19.35
N GLN A 140 3.69 8.78 -19.24
CA GLN A 140 2.32 8.63 -18.71
C GLN A 140 2.25 8.64 -17.20
N ASN A 141 3.39 8.53 -16.50
CA ASN A 141 3.48 8.39 -15.05
C ASN A 141 4.37 9.48 -14.42
N MET A 142 4.49 10.64 -15.07
CA MET A 142 5.36 11.72 -14.63
C MET A 142 5.06 12.19 -13.20
N GLN A 143 3.79 12.36 -12.86
CA GLN A 143 3.41 12.82 -11.52
C GLN A 143 3.88 11.85 -10.42
N TRP A 144 3.74 10.56 -10.68
CA TRP A 144 4.19 9.53 -9.74
C TRP A 144 5.71 9.56 -9.57
N LEU A 145 6.44 9.64 -10.69
CA LEU A 145 7.91 9.69 -10.68
C LEU A 145 8.42 10.97 -10.00
N GLU A 146 7.81 12.10 -10.28
CA GLU A 146 8.16 13.37 -9.63
C GLU A 146 7.91 13.31 -8.12
N MET A 147 6.82 12.71 -7.70
CA MET A 147 6.50 12.53 -6.28
C MET A 147 7.55 11.65 -5.60
N VAL A 148 7.88 10.50 -6.17
CA VAL A 148 8.88 9.58 -5.59
C VAL A 148 10.26 10.23 -5.57
N ASN A 149 10.69 10.83 -6.66
CA ASN A 149 12.00 11.51 -6.74
C ASN A 149 12.07 12.69 -5.78
N GLY A 150 10.99 13.46 -5.64
CA GLY A 150 10.90 14.57 -4.71
C GLY A 150 11.02 14.11 -3.25
N ASN A 151 10.36 13.01 -2.91
CA ASN A 151 10.47 12.42 -1.58
C ASN A 151 11.89 11.94 -1.28
N ILE A 152 12.54 11.28 -2.23
CA ILE A 152 13.94 10.85 -2.08
C ILE A 152 14.84 12.06 -1.85
N ALA A 153 14.71 13.10 -2.66
CA ALA A 153 15.52 14.30 -2.53
C ALA A 153 15.32 15.01 -1.17
N ALA A 154 14.08 15.10 -0.71
CA ALA A 154 13.76 15.68 0.59
C ALA A 154 14.38 14.91 1.76
N ILE A 155 14.30 13.57 1.70
CA ILE A 155 14.90 12.70 2.72
C ILE A 155 16.42 12.84 2.71
N GLN A 156 17.05 12.85 1.54
CA GLN A 156 18.51 13.01 1.41
C GLN A 156 18.97 14.36 1.92
N ALA A 157 18.21 15.43 1.68
CA ALA A 157 18.51 16.76 2.22
C ALA A 157 18.48 16.75 3.76
N ARG A 158 17.49 16.11 4.36
CA ARG A 158 17.39 15.95 5.81
C ARG A 158 18.56 15.13 6.38
N MET A 159 18.98 14.07 5.68
CA MET A 159 20.14 13.27 6.09
C MET A 159 21.40 14.14 6.15
N LYS A 160 21.62 15.02 5.17
CA LYS A 160 22.76 15.94 5.15
C LYS A 160 22.70 16.93 6.30
N GLU A 161 21.54 17.46 6.63
CA GLU A 161 21.36 18.37 7.77
C GLU A 161 21.74 17.70 9.10
N LEU A 162 21.37 16.43 9.28
CA LEU A 162 21.67 15.68 10.50
C LEU A 162 23.17 15.33 10.64
N GLN A 163 23.94 15.38 9.55
CA GLN A 163 25.39 15.14 9.56
C GLN A 163 26.21 16.37 9.90
N ARG A 164 25.61 17.55 9.97
CA ARG A 164 26.26 18.81 10.34
C ARG A 164 26.24 19.00 11.85
#